data_a4d476c49be354134830238c9ec2ac89
#
_entry.id   a4d476c49be354134830238c9ec2ac89
#
_cell.length_a   1.000
_cell.length_b   1.000
_cell.length_c   1.000
_cell.angle_alpha   90.00
_cell.angle_beta   90.00
_cell.angle_gamma   90.00
#
_symmetry.space_group_name_H-M   'P 1'
#
loop_
_entity.id
_entity.type
_entity.pdbx_description
1 polymer ?
#
loop_
_entity_poly.entity_id
_entity_poly.type
_entity_poly.pdbx_seq_one_letter_code
_entity_poly.pdbx_strand_id
1 'polypeptide(L)'
;MIDIRKFETLGHADHGWLDARHHFSFADYHDPARMGWGAIRVWNDDEIAARSGFPPHPHRDMEIVTYVRSGAITHQDSMGNKGRTAAGDVQVMSAGTGVRHAEYNLEDEATTLFQIWVETDRPGAEPGWGAAQFPRADRSGRFVTLASGFEEDREALRINAAARVMGATLAAGETAELGLDPARHAYLVAVQGPIEVNGVRAEPRDGVAIAGEEKLTVKALEDAEIVLVDAR
;
A
#
# COMPACT_ATOMS: atom_id res chain seq x y z
N MET A 1 18.38 7.27 -6.95
CA MET A 1 18.28 5.97 -7.70
C MET A 1 16.82 5.64 -7.89
N ILE A 2 16.41 5.35 -9.14
CA ILE A 2 15.06 4.87 -9.51
C ILE A 2 15.23 3.48 -10.14
N ASP A 3 14.60 2.48 -9.56
CA ASP A 3 14.63 1.08 -10.06
C ASP A 3 13.20 0.60 -10.33
N ILE A 4 12.92 0.22 -11.59
CA ILE A 4 11.60 -0.24 -12.03
C ILE A 4 11.53 -1.77 -11.92
N ARG A 5 10.57 -2.23 -11.14
CA ARG A 5 10.24 -3.65 -10.98
C ARG A 5 8.99 -3.96 -11.79
N LYS A 6 9.19 -4.54 -12.98
CA LYS A 6 8.11 -4.79 -13.92
C LYS A 6 7.09 -5.76 -13.35
N PHE A 7 5.79 -5.46 -13.54
CA PHE A 7 4.67 -6.25 -13.03
C PHE A 7 4.77 -7.73 -13.42
N GLU A 8 5.13 -8.03 -14.66
CA GLU A 8 5.29 -9.40 -15.15
C GLU A 8 6.46 -10.18 -14.50
N THR A 9 7.38 -9.48 -13.80
CA THR A 9 8.52 -10.09 -13.08
C THR A 9 8.28 -10.26 -11.59
N LEU A 10 7.14 -9.82 -11.07
CA LEU A 10 6.78 -9.97 -9.66
C LEU A 10 6.50 -11.44 -9.32
N GLY A 11 6.65 -11.78 -8.04
CA GLY A 11 6.19 -13.07 -7.56
C GLY A 11 4.71 -13.26 -7.85
N HIS A 12 4.28 -14.51 -8.12
CA HIS A 12 2.89 -14.81 -8.43
C HIS A 12 2.41 -16.04 -7.66
N ALA A 13 1.25 -15.93 -7.05
CA ALA A 13 0.53 -17.04 -6.44
C ALA A 13 -0.93 -16.98 -6.86
N ASP A 14 -1.47 -18.12 -7.31
CA ASP A 14 -2.87 -18.31 -7.64
C ASP A 14 -3.44 -19.44 -6.78
N HIS A 15 -4.41 -19.08 -5.93
CA HIS A 15 -5.10 -20.01 -5.03
C HIS A 15 -6.55 -20.24 -5.47
N GLY A 16 -6.93 -19.81 -6.69
CA GLY A 16 -8.28 -19.87 -7.24
C GLY A 16 -9.20 -18.76 -6.72
N TRP A 17 -9.24 -18.53 -5.42
CA TRP A 17 -9.96 -17.41 -4.82
C TRP A 17 -9.13 -16.14 -4.66
N LEU A 18 -7.81 -16.24 -4.74
CA LEU A 18 -6.83 -15.18 -4.63
C LEU A 18 -5.82 -15.31 -5.76
N ASP A 19 -5.72 -14.27 -6.61
CA ASP A 19 -4.58 -14.03 -7.50
C ASP A 19 -3.72 -12.93 -6.87
N ALA A 20 -2.49 -13.24 -6.49
CA ALA A 20 -1.60 -12.34 -5.77
C ALA A 20 -0.29 -12.12 -6.53
N ARG A 21 0.12 -10.84 -6.65
CA ARG A 21 1.44 -10.45 -7.13
C ARG A 21 2.26 -9.88 -5.98
N HIS A 22 3.48 -10.38 -5.82
CA HIS A 22 4.36 -10.04 -4.71
C HIS A 22 5.52 -9.17 -5.19
N HIS A 23 5.54 -7.90 -4.78
CA HIS A 23 6.67 -6.99 -5.07
C HIS A 23 7.93 -7.36 -4.26
N PHE A 24 7.71 -8.00 -3.10
CA PHE A 24 8.76 -8.50 -2.20
C PHE A 24 8.53 -9.96 -1.87
N SER A 25 9.55 -10.63 -1.36
CA SER A 25 9.47 -12.02 -0.90
C SER A 25 8.38 -12.20 0.15
N PHE A 26 7.42 -13.08 -0.14
CA PHE A 26 6.26 -13.33 0.68
C PHE A 26 5.78 -14.78 0.48
N ALA A 27 5.34 -15.43 1.56
CA ALA A 27 4.90 -16.84 1.57
C ALA A 27 5.93 -17.76 0.86
N ASP A 28 5.54 -18.46 -0.20
CA ASP A 28 6.41 -19.36 -0.96
C ASP A 28 7.28 -18.66 -2.02
N TYR A 29 7.02 -17.38 -2.29
CA TYR A 29 7.87 -16.59 -3.18
C TYR A 29 9.11 -16.08 -2.45
N HIS A 30 10.29 -16.45 -2.92
CA HIS A 30 11.55 -16.04 -2.33
C HIS A 30 12.53 -15.53 -3.40
N ASP A 31 12.88 -14.24 -3.30
CA ASP A 31 13.93 -13.58 -4.06
C ASP A 31 14.84 -12.82 -3.08
N PRO A 32 16.11 -13.23 -2.90
CA PRO A 32 17.03 -12.57 -1.97
C PRO A 32 17.27 -11.08 -2.28
N ALA A 33 17.06 -10.63 -3.52
CA ALA A 33 17.19 -9.24 -3.91
C ALA A 33 15.92 -8.42 -3.60
N ARG A 34 14.84 -9.07 -3.18
CA ARG A 34 13.52 -8.46 -2.93
C ARG A 34 12.96 -8.85 -1.55
N MET A 35 13.78 -8.78 -0.51
CA MET A 35 13.36 -9.09 0.87
C MET A 35 12.58 -7.95 1.54
N GLY A 36 12.68 -6.74 1.02
CA GLY A 36 12.06 -5.51 1.50
C GLY A 36 12.67 -4.29 0.82
N TRP A 37 12.22 -3.10 1.24
CA TRP A 37 12.76 -1.81 0.79
C TRP A 37 12.69 -0.80 1.95
N GLY A 38 13.83 -0.52 2.61
CA GLY A 38 13.79 0.13 3.91
C GLY A 38 12.91 -0.67 4.87
N ALA A 39 12.05 -0.02 5.63
CA ALA A 39 11.10 -0.68 6.53
C ALA A 39 9.89 -1.29 5.81
N ILE A 40 9.76 -1.17 4.49
CA ILE A 40 8.67 -1.80 3.72
C ILE A 40 9.01 -3.28 3.56
N ARG A 41 8.21 -4.16 4.19
CA ARG A 41 8.44 -5.60 4.20
C ARG A 41 7.63 -6.35 3.16
N VAL A 42 6.39 -5.90 2.92
CA VAL A 42 5.45 -6.53 1.98
C VAL A 42 4.76 -5.45 1.16
N TRP A 43 4.57 -5.73 -0.12
CA TRP A 43 3.61 -5.07 -0.98
C TRP A 43 3.03 -6.13 -1.91
N ASN A 44 1.81 -6.54 -1.61
CA ASN A 44 1.06 -7.46 -2.46
C ASN A 44 0.01 -6.69 -3.25
N ASP A 45 -0.18 -7.09 -4.47
CA ASP A 45 -1.22 -6.64 -5.37
C ASP A 45 -2.17 -7.83 -5.56
N ASP A 46 -3.27 -7.79 -4.81
CA ASP A 46 -4.18 -8.90 -4.63
C ASP A 46 -5.49 -8.67 -5.41
N GLU A 47 -5.98 -9.73 -6.05
CA GLU A 47 -7.34 -9.85 -6.56
C GLU A 47 -8.05 -10.98 -5.81
N ILE A 48 -9.11 -10.63 -5.09
CA ILE A 48 -9.89 -11.53 -4.24
C ILE A 48 -11.23 -11.78 -4.90
N ALA A 49 -11.53 -13.03 -5.24
CA ALA A 49 -12.79 -13.42 -5.87
C ALA A 49 -14.00 -13.02 -5.01
N ALA A 50 -15.16 -12.86 -5.65
CA ALA A 50 -16.42 -12.59 -4.98
C ALA A 50 -16.70 -13.60 -3.87
N ARG A 51 -17.22 -13.15 -2.73
CA ARG A 51 -17.63 -13.97 -1.58
C ARG A 51 -16.52 -14.84 -0.98
N SER A 52 -15.25 -14.40 -1.09
CA SER A 52 -14.09 -15.11 -0.55
C SER A 52 -13.13 -14.16 0.19
N GLY A 53 -12.07 -14.68 0.78
CA GLY A 53 -11.13 -13.87 1.54
C GLY A 53 -10.27 -14.68 2.50
N PHE A 54 -9.49 -13.96 3.29
CA PHE A 54 -8.57 -14.52 4.28
C PHE A 54 -9.31 -14.88 5.57
N PRO A 55 -9.34 -16.17 5.97
CA PRO A 55 -9.91 -16.57 7.26
C PRO A 55 -9.08 -16.04 8.44
N PRO A 56 -9.59 -16.15 9.69
CA PRO A 56 -8.90 -15.63 10.87
C PRO A 56 -7.46 -16.14 11.02
N HIS A 57 -6.49 -15.22 10.88
CA HIS A 57 -5.04 -15.49 10.98
C HIS A 57 -4.37 -14.45 11.88
N PRO A 58 -3.22 -14.79 12.49
CA PRO A 58 -2.54 -13.92 13.45
C PRO A 58 -1.50 -13.02 12.80
N HIS A 59 -1.30 -11.83 13.41
CA HIS A 59 -0.15 -10.95 13.18
C HIS A 59 0.43 -10.46 14.50
N ARG A 60 1.69 -10.06 14.49
CA ARG A 60 2.40 -9.44 15.61
C ARG A 60 3.43 -8.46 15.07
N ASP A 61 3.60 -7.33 15.78
CA ASP A 61 4.66 -6.34 15.53
C ASP A 61 4.82 -5.94 14.06
N MET A 62 3.68 -5.63 13.42
CA MET A 62 3.63 -5.23 12.02
C MET A 62 2.55 -4.17 11.83
N GLU A 63 2.84 -3.17 11.01
CA GLU A 63 1.86 -2.19 10.53
C GLU A 63 1.35 -2.64 9.17
N ILE A 64 0.06 -2.90 9.07
CA ILE A 64 -0.60 -3.42 7.88
C ILE A 64 -1.54 -2.36 7.34
N VAL A 65 -1.31 -1.94 6.09
CA VAL A 65 -2.11 -0.92 5.41
C VAL A 65 -2.73 -1.55 4.18
N THR A 66 -4.04 -1.48 4.06
CA THR A 66 -4.79 -1.94 2.89
C THR A 66 -5.31 -0.75 2.11
N TYR A 67 -4.92 -0.63 0.85
CA TYR A 67 -5.47 0.32 -0.11
C TYR A 67 -6.37 -0.42 -1.10
N VAL A 68 -7.67 -0.13 -1.09
CA VAL A 68 -8.63 -0.79 -2.00
C VAL A 68 -8.64 -0.09 -3.35
N ARG A 69 -8.33 -0.82 -4.42
CA ARG A 69 -8.32 -0.32 -5.81
C ARG A 69 -9.69 -0.37 -6.45
N SER A 70 -10.39 -1.52 -6.28
CA SER A 70 -11.76 -1.73 -6.76
C SER A 70 -12.54 -2.62 -5.81
N GLY A 71 -13.86 -2.51 -5.78
CA GLY A 71 -14.73 -3.28 -4.88
C GLY A 71 -14.64 -2.80 -3.44
N ALA A 72 -14.65 -3.73 -2.50
CA ALA A 72 -14.47 -3.45 -1.07
C ALA A 72 -13.99 -4.68 -0.30
N ILE A 73 -13.28 -4.43 0.81
CA ILE A 73 -12.87 -5.46 1.75
C ILE A 73 -13.54 -5.25 3.11
N THR A 74 -14.00 -6.31 3.74
CA THR A 74 -14.57 -6.29 5.10
C THR A 74 -13.58 -6.93 6.06
N HIS A 75 -13.12 -6.14 7.01
CA HIS A 75 -12.25 -6.54 8.11
C HIS A 75 -13.07 -6.91 9.36
N GLN A 76 -12.59 -7.89 10.11
CA GLN A 76 -13.02 -8.22 11.44
C GLN A 76 -11.85 -8.76 12.26
N ASP A 77 -11.71 -8.33 13.52
CA ASP A 77 -10.58 -8.75 14.36
C ASP A 77 -10.96 -9.23 15.76
N SER A 78 -9.95 -9.76 16.48
CA SER A 78 -10.10 -10.29 17.85
C SER A 78 -10.29 -9.20 18.92
N MET A 79 -10.13 -7.91 18.56
CA MET A 79 -10.41 -6.76 19.43
C MET A 79 -11.88 -6.33 19.37
N GLY A 80 -12.65 -6.92 18.44
CA GLY A 80 -14.07 -6.58 18.21
C GLY A 80 -14.29 -5.52 17.14
N ASN A 81 -13.24 -5.07 16.44
CA ASN A 81 -13.42 -4.17 15.32
C ASN A 81 -14.03 -4.90 14.13
N LYS A 82 -14.88 -4.19 13.41
CA LYS A 82 -15.45 -4.62 12.14
C LYS A 82 -15.70 -3.40 11.25
N GLY A 83 -15.28 -3.48 10.01
CA GLY A 83 -15.50 -2.38 9.05
C GLY A 83 -15.36 -2.82 7.61
N ARG A 84 -15.94 -2.02 6.72
CA ARG A 84 -15.88 -2.18 5.26
C ARG A 84 -15.10 -1.01 4.68
N THR A 85 -14.06 -1.30 3.93
CA THR A 85 -13.22 -0.31 3.23
C THR A 85 -13.46 -0.44 1.73
N ALA A 86 -13.91 0.64 1.10
CA ALA A 86 -14.30 0.67 -0.30
C ALA A 86 -13.16 1.17 -1.21
N ALA A 87 -13.38 1.09 -2.52
CA ALA A 87 -12.40 1.54 -3.52
C ALA A 87 -11.99 3.01 -3.32
N GLY A 88 -10.70 3.27 -3.28
CA GLY A 88 -10.08 4.58 -3.01
C GLY A 88 -9.84 4.87 -1.54
N ASP A 89 -10.40 4.07 -0.64
CA ASP A 89 -10.26 4.21 0.81
C ASP A 89 -9.13 3.33 1.37
N VAL A 90 -8.76 3.60 2.61
CA VAL A 90 -7.65 2.93 3.33
C VAL A 90 -8.13 2.43 4.68
N GLN A 91 -7.61 1.27 5.07
CA GLN A 91 -7.61 0.81 6.45
C GLN A 91 -6.19 0.53 6.92
N VAL A 92 -5.98 0.64 8.22
CA VAL A 92 -4.72 0.30 8.88
C VAL A 92 -4.99 -0.65 10.05
N MET A 93 -4.06 -1.59 10.28
CA MET A 93 -4.03 -2.44 11.44
C MET A 93 -2.61 -2.45 12.03
N SER A 94 -2.47 -1.95 13.24
CA SER A 94 -1.25 -2.12 14.05
C SER A 94 -1.37 -3.43 14.81
N ALA A 95 -0.51 -4.40 14.49
CA ALA A 95 -0.61 -5.74 15.10
C ALA A 95 -0.08 -5.80 16.55
N GLY A 96 0.90 -4.96 16.89
CA GLY A 96 1.42 -4.80 18.26
C GLY A 96 1.71 -6.10 18.97
N THR A 97 1.21 -6.26 20.20
CA THR A 97 1.38 -7.48 21.03
C THR A 97 0.75 -8.73 20.42
N GLY A 98 -0.09 -8.58 19.40
CA GLY A 98 -0.72 -9.67 18.65
C GLY A 98 -2.21 -9.44 18.44
N VAL A 99 -2.66 -9.72 17.22
CA VAL A 99 -4.06 -9.66 16.82
C VAL A 99 -4.36 -10.82 15.87
N ARG A 100 -5.59 -11.31 15.90
CA ARG A 100 -6.12 -12.20 14.85
C ARG A 100 -7.18 -11.44 14.08
N HIS A 101 -7.09 -11.48 12.76
CA HIS A 101 -8.08 -10.83 11.91
C HIS A 101 -8.48 -11.68 10.71
N ALA A 102 -9.58 -11.32 10.09
CA ALA A 102 -10.08 -11.85 8.85
C ALA A 102 -10.40 -10.70 7.90
N GLU A 103 -10.15 -10.89 6.62
CA GLU A 103 -10.45 -9.93 5.55
C GLU A 103 -11.21 -10.64 4.43
N TYR A 104 -12.47 -10.27 4.22
CA TYR A 104 -13.34 -10.90 3.22
C TYR A 104 -13.85 -9.90 2.19
N ASN A 105 -13.78 -10.27 0.94
CA ASN A 105 -14.58 -9.68 -0.10
C ASN A 105 -16.02 -10.23 0.03
N LEU A 106 -16.92 -9.41 0.57
CA LEU A 106 -18.35 -9.75 0.71
C LEU A 106 -19.19 -9.20 -0.45
N GLU A 107 -18.55 -8.67 -1.49
CA GLU A 107 -19.20 -8.14 -2.69
C GLU A 107 -19.50 -9.27 -3.68
N ASP A 108 -20.32 -8.99 -4.70
CA ASP A 108 -20.68 -9.94 -5.75
C ASP A 108 -19.66 -9.97 -6.91
N GLU A 109 -18.72 -9.04 -6.92
CA GLU A 109 -17.64 -8.93 -7.90
C GLU A 109 -16.28 -9.09 -7.22
N ALA A 110 -15.23 -9.34 -8.00
CA ALA A 110 -13.85 -9.37 -7.48
C ALA A 110 -13.45 -8.02 -6.87
N THR A 111 -12.70 -8.08 -5.78
CA THR A 111 -12.08 -6.93 -5.13
C THR A 111 -10.59 -6.93 -5.39
N THR A 112 -10.04 -5.79 -5.80
CA THR A 112 -8.59 -5.63 -5.95
C THR A 112 -8.05 -4.63 -4.93
N LEU A 113 -6.90 -4.94 -4.34
CA LEU A 113 -6.30 -4.11 -3.31
C LEU A 113 -4.76 -4.23 -3.29
N PHE A 114 -4.11 -3.24 -2.68
CA PHE A 114 -2.73 -3.38 -2.22
C PHE A 114 -2.72 -3.70 -0.73
N GLN A 115 -2.00 -4.76 -0.36
CA GLN A 115 -1.71 -5.11 1.02
C GLN A 115 -0.25 -4.72 1.29
N ILE A 116 -0.03 -3.70 2.12
CA ILE A 116 1.28 -3.11 2.40
C ILE A 116 1.63 -3.34 3.86
N TRP A 117 2.81 -3.94 4.13
CA TRP A 117 3.30 -4.13 5.48
C TRP A 117 4.57 -3.33 5.71
N VAL A 118 4.59 -2.58 6.80
CA VAL A 118 5.72 -1.78 7.24
C VAL A 118 6.17 -2.27 8.61
N GLU A 119 7.46 -2.45 8.80
CA GLU A 119 8.04 -2.84 10.09
C GLU A 119 7.77 -1.75 11.12
N THR A 120 7.28 -2.16 12.30
CA THR A 120 6.95 -1.23 13.38
C THR A 120 8.19 -0.68 14.07
N ASP A 121 8.14 0.58 14.50
CA ASP A 121 9.14 1.20 15.39
C ASP A 121 8.83 0.98 16.88
N ARG A 122 7.65 0.41 17.20
CA ARG A 122 7.15 0.21 18.56
C ARG A 122 6.72 -1.24 18.78
N PRO A 123 7.67 -2.19 18.81
CA PRO A 123 7.34 -3.58 19.12
C PRO A 123 6.61 -3.69 20.46
N GLY A 124 5.58 -4.55 20.53
CA GLY A 124 4.78 -4.74 21.72
C GLY A 124 3.81 -3.60 22.03
N ALA A 125 3.56 -2.68 21.08
CA ALA A 125 2.52 -1.68 21.22
C ALA A 125 1.13 -2.31 21.37
N GLU A 126 0.15 -1.55 21.84
CA GLU A 126 -1.25 -1.97 21.84
C GLU A 126 -1.75 -2.16 20.41
N PRO A 127 -2.42 -3.29 20.09
CA PRO A 127 -3.03 -3.48 18.79
C PRO A 127 -4.13 -2.48 18.52
N GLY A 128 -4.30 -2.08 17.25
CA GLY A 128 -5.31 -1.12 16.85
C GLY A 128 -5.74 -1.33 15.40
N TRP A 129 -6.94 -0.85 15.07
CA TRP A 129 -7.48 -0.84 13.71
C TRP A 129 -8.21 0.47 13.45
N GLY A 130 -8.14 0.96 12.22
CA GLY A 130 -8.88 2.13 11.77
C GLY A 130 -9.07 2.11 10.27
N ALA A 131 -10.13 2.75 9.80
CA ALA A 131 -10.38 2.96 8.37
C ALA A 131 -10.88 4.39 8.14
N ALA A 132 -10.53 4.97 7.00
CA ALA A 132 -10.98 6.30 6.62
C ALA A 132 -11.24 6.39 5.11
N GLN A 133 -12.12 7.32 4.76
CA GLN A 133 -12.39 7.66 3.37
C GLN A 133 -11.37 8.71 2.90
N PHE A 134 -10.84 8.48 1.71
CA PHE A 134 -9.89 9.39 1.05
C PHE A 134 -10.36 9.65 -0.38
N PRO A 135 -11.31 10.57 -0.58
CA PRO A 135 -11.86 10.87 -1.90
C PRO A 135 -10.77 11.18 -2.92
N ARG A 136 -10.85 10.58 -4.11
CA ARG A 136 -9.87 10.80 -5.18
C ARG A 136 -9.74 12.26 -5.57
N ALA A 137 -10.83 13.02 -5.53
CA ALA A 137 -10.84 14.45 -5.84
C ALA A 137 -9.97 15.28 -4.87
N ASP A 138 -9.90 14.89 -3.59
CA ASP A 138 -9.15 15.64 -2.57
C ASP A 138 -7.63 15.51 -2.71
N ARG A 139 -7.17 14.50 -3.47
CA ARG A 139 -5.76 14.24 -3.79
C ARG A 139 -5.42 14.49 -5.26
N SER A 140 -6.25 15.24 -5.98
CA SER A 140 -5.99 15.66 -7.35
C SER A 140 -4.80 16.61 -7.42
N GLY A 141 -3.81 16.29 -8.29
CA GLY A 141 -2.64 17.10 -8.55
C GLY A 141 -1.57 17.08 -7.43
N ARG A 142 -1.75 16.31 -6.37
CA ARG A 142 -0.83 16.32 -5.22
C ARG A 142 -0.83 15.00 -4.45
N PHE A 143 0.28 14.74 -3.74
CA PHE A 143 0.33 13.68 -2.75
C PHE A 143 -0.39 14.09 -1.46
N VAL A 144 -1.28 13.22 -0.97
CA VAL A 144 -1.98 13.35 0.31
C VAL A 144 -1.61 12.16 1.19
N THR A 145 -1.29 12.43 2.45
CA THR A 145 -0.94 11.38 3.42
C THR A 145 -2.20 10.65 3.86
N LEU A 146 -2.24 9.34 3.67
CA LEU A 146 -3.36 8.44 3.97
C LEU A 146 -3.15 7.73 5.31
N ALA A 147 -1.91 7.29 5.57
CA ALA A 147 -1.51 6.70 6.85
C ALA A 147 -0.11 7.20 7.24
N SER A 148 0.13 7.44 8.53
CA SER A 148 1.38 8.01 9.01
C SER A 148 1.69 7.66 10.46
N GLY A 149 2.99 7.49 10.75
CA GLY A 149 3.52 7.44 12.11
C GLY A 149 3.96 8.80 12.68
N PHE A 150 3.89 9.88 11.89
CA PHE A 150 4.34 11.21 12.32
C PHE A 150 3.18 12.03 12.90
N GLU A 151 3.45 12.76 14.00
CA GLU A 151 2.42 13.49 14.75
C GLU A 151 1.85 14.70 13.99
N GLU A 152 2.61 15.26 13.08
CA GLU A 152 2.18 16.38 12.23
C GLU A 152 1.09 15.99 11.22
N ASP A 153 1.01 14.73 10.81
CA ASP A 153 0.05 14.22 9.82
C ASP A 153 -1.31 13.87 10.49
N ARG A 154 -1.98 14.87 11.03
CA ARG A 154 -3.16 14.69 11.90
C ARG A 154 -4.40 14.12 11.22
N GLU A 155 -4.53 14.33 9.91
CA GLU A 155 -5.66 13.85 9.11
C GLU A 155 -5.45 12.39 8.61
N ALA A 156 -4.23 11.86 8.75
CA ALA A 156 -3.89 10.52 8.32
C ALA A 156 -4.27 9.47 9.38
N LEU A 157 -4.54 8.25 8.93
CA LEU A 157 -4.66 7.09 9.81
C LEU A 157 -3.33 6.84 10.53
N ARG A 158 -3.39 6.52 11.83
CA ARG A 158 -2.20 6.34 12.67
C ARG A 158 -1.61 4.95 12.50
N ILE A 159 -0.28 4.89 12.28
CA ILE A 159 0.54 3.68 12.33
C ILE A 159 1.71 3.87 13.29
N ASN A 160 2.31 2.78 13.77
CA ASN A 160 3.46 2.81 14.69
C ASN A 160 4.79 2.59 13.95
N ALA A 161 4.98 3.26 12.83
CA ALA A 161 6.20 3.21 12.02
C ALA A 161 6.59 4.61 11.55
N ALA A 162 7.89 4.91 11.47
CA ALA A 162 8.39 6.14 10.87
C ALA A 162 8.22 6.09 9.32
N ALA A 163 6.98 6.06 8.89
CA ALA A 163 6.58 5.93 7.49
C ALA A 163 5.33 6.77 7.19
N ARG A 164 5.17 7.13 5.90
CA ARG A 164 3.98 7.70 5.32
C ARG A 164 3.50 6.82 4.17
N VAL A 165 2.22 6.52 4.15
CA VAL A 165 1.53 6.01 2.97
C VAL A 165 0.76 7.16 2.36
N MET A 166 0.99 7.45 1.10
CA MET A 166 0.47 8.62 0.40
C MET A 166 -0.25 8.20 -0.88
N GLY A 167 -1.24 8.98 -1.29
CA GLY A 167 -1.94 8.79 -2.55
C GLY A 167 -2.01 10.07 -3.36
N ALA A 168 -2.06 9.95 -4.68
CA ALA A 168 -2.30 11.05 -5.62
C ALA A 168 -3.17 10.58 -6.78
N THR A 169 -3.96 11.50 -7.34
CA THR A 169 -4.63 11.34 -8.64
C THR A 169 -4.19 12.46 -9.56
N LEU A 170 -3.82 12.13 -10.79
CA LEU A 170 -3.29 13.06 -11.78
C LEU A 170 -4.06 12.89 -13.08
N ALA A 171 -4.47 14.00 -13.67
CA ALA A 171 -4.96 14.01 -15.04
C ALA A 171 -3.79 13.81 -16.02
N ALA A 172 -4.10 13.36 -17.24
CA ALA A 172 -3.10 13.21 -18.30
C ALA A 172 -2.27 14.47 -18.50
N GLY A 173 -0.95 14.35 -18.46
CA GLY A 173 0.02 15.45 -18.55
C GLY A 173 0.28 16.22 -17.26
N GLU A 174 -0.50 15.99 -16.21
CA GLU A 174 -0.32 16.63 -14.91
C GLU A 174 0.90 16.07 -14.16
N THR A 175 1.48 16.87 -13.27
CA THR A 175 2.67 16.52 -12.50
C THR A 175 2.44 16.81 -11.02
N ALA A 176 2.77 15.84 -10.16
CA ALA A 176 2.88 16.03 -8.71
C ALA A 176 4.32 15.96 -8.26
N GLU A 177 4.68 16.79 -7.30
CA GLU A 177 6.02 16.84 -6.70
C GLU A 177 5.96 16.51 -5.21
N LEU A 178 7.01 15.85 -4.72
CA LEU A 178 7.18 15.50 -3.31
C LEU A 178 8.65 15.66 -2.93
N GLY A 179 8.92 16.39 -1.84
CA GLY A 179 10.23 16.40 -1.20
C GLY A 179 10.47 15.07 -0.49
N LEU A 180 11.65 14.48 -0.67
CA LEU A 180 12.07 13.26 0.00
C LEU A 180 13.33 13.54 0.84
N ASP A 181 13.49 12.78 1.92
CA ASP A 181 14.77 12.68 2.61
C ASP A 181 15.62 11.61 1.91
N PRO A 182 16.80 11.94 1.36
CA PRO A 182 17.63 10.97 0.62
C PRO A 182 18.15 9.80 1.48
N ALA A 183 18.05 9.91 2.82
CA ALA A 183 18.37 8.81 3.72
C ALA A 183 17.24 7.78 3.86
N ARG A 184 16.06 8.07 3.31
CA ARG A 184 14.88 7.22 3.38
C ARG A 184 14.66 6.44 2.07
N HIS A 185 13.73 5.51 2.14
CA HIS A 185 13.35 4.65 1.03
C HIS A 185 11.90 4.94 0.64
N ALA A 186 11.65 5.25 -0.62
CA ALA A 186 10.30 5.35 -1.13
C ALA A 186 9.99 4.21 -2.12
N TYR A 187 8.77 3.74 -2.11
CA TYR A 187 8.26 2.76 -3.05
C TYR A 187 6.91 3.20 -3.58
N LEU A 188 6.79 3.26 -4.90
CA LEU A 188 5.61 3.78 -5.58
C LEU A 188 5.05 2.75 -6.53
N VAL A 189 3.72 2.66 -6.60
CA VAL A 189 2.99 1.85 -7.59
C VAL A 189 1.86 2.68 -8.17
N ALA A 190 1.78 2.76 -9.49
CA ALA A 190 0.62 3.32 -10.16
C ALA A 190 -0.53 2.29 -10.11
N VAL A 191 -1.64 2.66 -9.50
CA VAL A 191 -2.88 1.85 -9.45
C VAL A 191 -3.43 1.68 -10.85
N GLN A 192 -3.42 2.78 -11.61
CA GLN A 192 -3.83 2.87 -13.01
C GLN A 192 -3.09 4.00 -13.71
N GLY A 193 -3.04 3.95 -15.04
CA GLY A 193 -2.38 4.92 -15.90
C GLY A 193 -0.85 4.81 -15.85
N PRO A 194 -0.16 4.90 -17.00
CA PRO A 194 1.30 4.96 -17.06
C PRO A 194 1.80 6.31 -16.57
N ILE A 195 2.94 6.29 -15.90
CA ILE A 195 3.56 7.46 -15.29
C ILE A 195 5.03 7.57 -15.67
N GLU A 196 5.60 8.76 -15.46
CA GLU A 196 7.04 9.02 -15.50
C GLU A 196 7.50 9.51 -14.13
N VAL A 197 8.47 8.82 -13.53
CA VAL A 197 9.02 9.09 -12.20
C VAL A 197 10.45 9.57 -12.38
N ASN A 198 10.74 10.85 -12.09
CA ASN A 198 12.04 11.51 -12.34
C ASN A 198 12.60 11.19 -13.75
N GLY A 199 11.75 11.22 -14.79
CA GLY A 199 12.12 10.93 -16.17
C GLY A 199 12.16 9.43 -16.55
N VAL A 200 11.84 8.52 -15.62
CA VAL A 200 11.81 7.08 -15.88
C VAL A 200 10.37 6.60 -15.98
N ARG A 201 10.00 5.97 -17.11
CA ARG A 201 8.65 5.47 -17.36
C ARG A 201 8.35 4.20 -16.56
N ALA A 202 7.18 4.16 -15.94
CA ALA A 202 6.60 3.00 -15.28
C ALA A 202 5.18 2.75 -15.81
N GLU A 203 4.85 1.49 -16.04
CA GLU A 203 3.51 1.06 -16.42
C GLU A 203 2.63 0.84 -15.19
N PRO A 204 1.29 0.80 -15.32
CA PRO A 204 0.42 0.47 -14.20
C PRO A 204 0.84 -0.83 -13.52
N ARG A 205 0.86 -0.81 -12.19
CA ARG A 205 1.22 -1.93 -11.31
C ARG A 205 2.72 -2.31 -11.32
N ASP A 206 3.57 -1.63 -12.11
CA ASP A 206 5.02 -1.72 -11.91
C ASP A 206 5.38 -1.15 -10.53
N GLY A 207 6.34 -1.78 -9.85
CA GLY A 207 6.93 -1.22 -8.65
C GLY A 207 8.07 -0.26 -8.98
N VAL A 208 8.12 0.89 -8.33
CA VAL A 208 9.20 1.87 -8.47
C VAL A 208 9.91 2.02 -7.14
N ALA A 209 11.10 1.44 -7.01
CA ALA A 209 11.95 1.58 -5.84
C ALA A 209 12.81 2.84 -5.95
N ILE A 210 12.77 3.70 -4.93
CA ILE A 210 13.37 5.04 -4.93
C ILE A 210 14.25 5.19 -3.69
N ALA A 211 15.52 5.57 -3.88
CA ALA A 211 16.44 5.87 -2.78
C ALA A 211 17.47 6.93 -3.19
N GLY A 212 17.92 7.75 -2.24
CA GLY A 212 18.94 8.79 -2.47
C GLY A 212 18.44 9.95 -3.32
N GLU A 213 17.12 10.17 -3.39
CA GLU A 213 16.49 11.28 -4.10
C GLU A 213 16.02 12.33 -3.09
N GLU A 214 16.30 13.62 -3.34
CA GLU A 214 15.81 14.74 -2.53
C GLU A 214 14.42 15.21 -2.98
N LYS A 215 14.08 14.92 -4.23
CA LYS A 215 12.82 15.31 -4.86
C LYS A 215 12.30 14.21 -5.77
N LEU A 216 11.01 13.95 -5.63
CA LEU A 216 10.26 13.10 -6.52
C LEU A 216 9.36 13.97 -7.41
N THR A 217 9.42 13.74 -8.70
CA THR A 217 8.52 14.34 -9.69
C THR A 217 7.81 13.20 -10.41
N VAL A 218 6.49 13.14 -10.30
CA VAL A 218 5.67 12.12 -10.97
C VAL A 218 4.77 12.82 -11.97
N LYS A 219 4.93 12.48 -13.25
CA LYS A 219 4.10 12.97 -14.34
C LYS A 219 3.18 11.86 -14.83
N ALA A 220 1.89 12.13 -14.93
CA ALA A 220 0.93 11.25 -15.52
C ALA A 220 1.01 11.31 -17.06
N LEU A 221 1.15 10.16 -17.71
CA LEU A 221 1.13 10.07 -19.18
C LEU A 221 -0.29 9.89 -19.72
N GLU A 222 -1.17 9.33 -18.90
CA GLU A 222 -2.63 9.24 -19.01
C GLU A 222 -3.22 9.55 -17.63
N ASP A 223 -4.55 9.55 -17.47
CA ASP A 223 -5.16 9.70 -16.13
C ASP A 223 -4.65 8.61 -15.20
N ALA A 224 -4.04 9.01 -14.10
CA ALA A 224 -3.32 8.10 -13.20
C ALA A 224 -3.77 8.21 -11.74
N GLU A 225 -3.74 7.08 -11.04
CA GLU A 225 -3.88 6.98 -9.59
C GLU A 225 -2.63 6.30 -9.04
N ILE A 226 -2.07 6.85 -7.96
CA ILE A 226 -0.75 6.48 -7.45
C ILE A 226 -0.83 6.24 -5.95
N VAL A 227 -0.16 5.19 -5.48
CA VAL A 227 0.14 4.96 -4.06
C VAL A 227 1.65 4.95 -3.87
N LEU A 228 2.12 5.65 -2.85
CA LEU A 228 3.52 5.75 -2.48
C LEU A 228 3.68 5.47 -0.99
N VAL A 229 4.70 4.73 -0.62
CA VAL A 229 5.18 4.61 0.76
C VAL A 229 6.56 5.24 0.85
N ASP A 230 6.74 6.16 1.81
CA ASP A 230 8.01 6.70 2.25
C ASP A 230 8.33 6.12 3.64
N ALA A 231 9.42 5.37 3.77
CA ALA A 231 9.83 4.69 4.99
C ALA A 231 11.33 4.88 5.27
N ARG A 232 11.74 4.64 6.52
CA ARG A 232 13.15 4.64 6.91
C ARG A 232 13.92 3.49 6.27
#